data_d4c6bdcc5d24c0aa47e75e2424845313
#
_entry.id   d4c6bdcc5d24c0aa47e75e2424845313
#
_cell.length_a   1.000
_cell.length_b   1.000
_cell.length_c   1.000
_cell.angle_alpha   90.00
_cell.angle_beta   90.00
_cell.angle_gamma   90.00
#
_symmetry.space_group_name_H-M   'P 1'
#
loop_
_entity.id
_entity.type
_entity.pdbx_description
1 polymer ?
#
loop_
_entity_poly.entity_id
_entity_poly.type
_entity_poly.pdbx_seq_one_letter_code
_entity_poly.pdbx_strand_id
1 'polypeptide(L)'
;MVNPFTQHLWLFLSAPFVAIPLFFQFGMYRAVMRYFGNDALIVIIKAVSLSSLILGVVVYWYSNHQNIVPRSIIFNYWWLSLIMICGLRLFMRQYFLADWFSAAQHVPFTSRDNGLPKVAIYGAGAAGNQLVAALRMGRAMRPVAFIDDDRSIASRVISGLKVYKPKHIQEMIEATGVQEILLAIPSTSRGRRREILGFLEEYPLHVRTVPGFMDLASGRVKVDDIQEVDIADLLGRDAVAAQHELLEHCIKQQVVLVTGAGGSIGSELCRQILSLHPTVLLLFEHSEFNLYSILSELEQRIVRESLSTKILPILGSVRDKAKILDVMSTWHVQTVYHAAAYKHVPMVEHNIAEGVLNNVMGTLNTAQAAIQAGVANFVLISTDKAVRPTNVMGSTKRLAELTLQALSKEPAPVLFGDTAGISRVNRTRFTMVRFGNVLGSSGSVIPLFHKQIKSGGPLTVTHPKITRYFMTIPEAAQLVIQAGSMGMGGDVFVLDMGEPVKIVELAERMIHLSGLSVRSEKNPHGDISIEFTGLRPGEKLYEELLIGDNVVVTQHPMIMSAHEDYLAWEVLKVKLKHLLAALDEDDYSIVRQILRETVHGYTPQGEIVDWIYEQRRLDH
;
A
#
# COMPACT_ATOMS: atom_id res chain seq x y z
N MET A 1 -26.03 68.03 -36.90
CA MET A 1 -25.92 66.68 -36.26
C MET A 1 -25.83 66.94 -34.76
N VAL A 2 -26.80 66.50 -34.00
CA VAL A 2 -26.77 66.61 -32.55
C VAL A 2 -25.81 65.54 -32.01
N ASN A 3 -24.85 65.99 -31.21
CA ASN A 3 -23.86 65.06 -30.64
C ASN A 3 -24.53 64.19 -29.57
N PRO A 4 -24.68 62.86 -29.77
CA PRO A 4 -25.40 61.97 -28.83
C PRO A 4 -24.73 61.86 -27.45
N PHE A 5 -23.43 62.16 -27.35
CA PHE A 5 -22.73 62.20 -26.06
C PHE A 5 -23.18 63.38 -25.15
N THR A 6 -23.50 64.50 -25.71
CA THR A 6 -23.92 65.63 -24.89
C THR A 6 -25.38 65.56 -24.44
N GLN A 7 -26.26 64.94 -25.24
CA GLN A 7 -27.68 64.76 -24.89
C GLN A 7 -27.94 63.64 -23.89
N HIS A 8 -27.09 62.56 -23.88
CA HIS A 8 -27.31 61.40 -23.05
C HIS A 8 -26.19 61.16 -22.03
N LEU A 9 -25.39 62.20 -21.68
CA LEU A 9 -24.29 62.09 -20.71
C LEU A 9 -24.74 61.54 -19.36
N TRP A 10 -25.95 61.90 -18.91
CA TRP A 10 -26.54 61.38 -17.67
C TRP A 10 -26.69 59.84 -17.69
N LEU A 11 -26.99 59.20 -18.82
CA LEU A 11 -27.14 57.77 -18.95
C LEU A 11 -25.78 57.09 -18.83
N PHE A 12 -24.73 57.64 -19.44
CA PHE A 12 -23.38 57.12 -19.32
C PHE A 12 -22.84 57.19 -17.87
N LEU A 13 -23.26 58.26 -17.13
CA LEU A 13 -22.89 58.40 -15.73
C LEU A 13 -23.71 57.47 -14.82
N SER A 14 -25.00 57.28 -15.08
CA SER A 14 -25.89 56.44 -14.24
C SER A 14 -25.59 54.92 -14.38
N ALA A 15 -25.14 54.47 -15.53
CA ALA A 15 -24.85 53.05 -15.78
C ALA A 15 -23.84 52.44 -14.78
N PRO A 16 -22.67 53.05 -14.51
CA PRO A 16 -21.74 52.53 -13.50
C PRO A 16 -22.32 52.54 -12.08
N PHE A 17 -23.11 53.55 -11.71
CA PHE A 17 -23.72 53.64 -10.38
C PHE A 17 -24.74 52.52 -10.11
N VAL A 18 -25.38 52.00 -11.12
CA VAL A 18 -26.27 50.84 -11.03
C VAL A 18 -25.48 49.54 -11.10
N ALA A 19 -24.51 49.41 -12.02
CA ALA A 19 -23.82 48.20 -12.29
C ALA A 19 -22.82 47.80 -11.20
N ILE A 20 -22.02 48.75 -10.68
CA ILE A 20 -20.93 48.44 -9.73
C ILE A 20 -21.47 47.86 -8.41
N PRO A 21 -22.50 48.42 -7.75
CA PRO A 21 -23.06 47.84 -6.53
C PRO A 21 -23.62 46.42 -6.75
N LEU A 22 -24.30 46.20 -7.87
CA LEU A 22 -24.81 44.88 -8.23
C LEU A 22 -23.67 43.86 -8.45
N PHE A 23 -22.64 44.25 -9.18
CA PHE A 23 -21.48 43.38 -9.41
C PHE A 23 -20.76 43.07 -8.11
N PHE A 24 -20.71 44.00 -7.16
CA PHE A 24 -20.18 43.77 -5.83
C PHE A 24 -21.05 42.80 -5.02
N GLN A 25 -22.38 42.98 -5.04
CA GLN A 25 -23.34 42.15 -4.33
C GLN A 25 -23.36 40.70 -4.87
N PHE A 26 -23.26 40.53 -6.19
CA PHE A 26 -23.15 39.21 -6.83
C PHE A 26 -21.75 38.61 -6.71
N GLY A 27 -20.82 39.23 -6.00
CA GLY A 27 -19.50 38.68 -5.70
C GLY A 27 -18.56 38.60 -6.91
N MET A 28 -18.86 39.33 -8.00
CA MET A 28 -18.05 39.30 -9.23
C MET A 28 -16.60 39.73 -9.00
N TYR A 29 -16.32 40.57 -8.03
CA TYR A 29 -14.95 41.01 -7.67
C TYR A 29 -14.22 40.06 -6.72
N ARG A 30 -14.92 39.10 -6.11
CA ARG A 30 -14.30 38.06 -5.23
C ARG A 30 -13.85 36.82 -5.98
N ALA A 31 -14.32 36.62 -7.21
CA ALA A 31 -13.94 35.44 -8.02
C ALA A 31 -12.49 35.58 -8.51
N VAL A 32 -11.66 34.61 -8.17
CA VAL A 32 -10.29 34.50 -8.66
C VAL A 32 -10.35 34.19 -10.16
N MET A 33 -9.77 35.05 -10.99
CA MET A 33 -9.83 34.93 -12.47
C MET A 33 -9.31 33.59 -13.02
N ARG A 34 -8.44 32.94 -12.28
CA ARG A 34 -7.83 31.66 -12.64
C ARG A 34 -8.83 30.47 -12.67
N TYR A 35 -9.92 30.54 -11.89
CA TYR A 35 -10.91 29.47 -11.73
C TYR A 35 -12.30 29.84 -12.30
N PHE A 36 -12.32 30.52 -13.42
CA PHE A 36 -13.57 30.92 -14.07
C PHE A 36 -14.28 29.70 -14.68
N GLY A 37 -15.31 29.18 -14.00
CA GLY A 37 -16.16 28.06 -14.40
C GLY A 37 -17.55 28.50 -14.91
N ASN A 38 -18.38 27.49 -15.28
CA ASN A 38 -19.74 27.73 -15.76
C ASN A 38 -20.62 28.49 -14.75
N ASP A 39 -20.43 28.26 -13.45
CA ASP A 39 -21.17 28.94 -12.40
C ASP A 39 -20.91 30.47 -12.39
N ALA A 40 -19.65 30.87 -12.62
CA ALA A 40 -19.28 32.27 -12.71
C ALA A 40 -19.90 32.96 -13.94
N LEU A 41 -20.09 32.22 -15.03
CA LEU A 41 -20.75 32.73 -16.25
C LEU A 41 -22.23 33.00 -15.99
N ILE A 42 -22.93 32.13 -15.27
CA ILE A 42 -24.31 32.30 -14.85
C ILE A 42 -24.46 33.52 -13.94
N VAL A 43 -23.54 33.75 -13.02
CA VAL A 43 -23.52 34.90 -12.13
C VAL A 43 -23.39 36.22 -12.93
N ILE A 44 -22.49 36.25 -13.94
CA ILE A 44 -22.33 37.42 -14.81
C ILE A 44 -23.62 37.71 -15.59
N ILE A 45 -24.22 36.71 -16.20
CA ILE A 45 -25.47 36.84 -16.95
C ILE A 45 -26.56 37.43 -16.05
N LYS A 46 -26.73 36.90 -14.84
CA LYS A 46 -27.70 37.39 -13.86
C LYS A 46 -27.45 38.84 -13.47
N ALA A 47 -26.19 39.18 -13.14
CA ALA A 47 -25.82 40.53 -12.70
C ALA A 47 -25.99 41.59 -13.81
N VAL A 48 -25.55 41.28 -15.03
CA VAL A 48 -25.69 42.19 -16.18
C VAL A 48 -27.14 42.32 -16.61
N SER A 49 -27.92 41.24 -16.61
CA SER A 49 -29.34 41.28 -16.95
C SER A 49 -30.14 42.14 -15.94
N LEU A 50 -29.88 41.98 -14.65
CA LEU A 50 -30.53 42.75 -13.60
C LEU A 50 -30.11 44.24 -13.70
N SER A 51 -28.86 44.54 -13.94
CA SER A 51 -28.35 45.90 -14.17
C SER A 51 -29.03 46.56 -15.38
N SER A 52 -29.15 45.83 -16.50
CA SER A 52 -29.83 46.29 -17.71
C SER A 52 -31.33 46.55 -17.48
N LEU A 53 -31.98 45.70 -16.70
CA LEU A 53 -33.40 45.86 -16.37
C LEU A 53 -33.65 47.11 -15.50
N ILE A 54 -32.82 47.36 -14.49
CA ILE A 54 -32.90 48.55 -13.64
C ILE A 54 -32.66 49.82 -14.48
N LEU A 55 -31.62 49.81 -15.32
CA LEU A 55 -31.36 50.93 -16.24
C LEU A 55 -32.54 51.14 -17.19
N GLY A 56 -33.19 50.08 -17.65
CA GLY A 56 -34.41 50.16 -18.47
C GLY A 56 -35.55 50.87 -17.78
N VAL A 57 -35.77 50.59 -16.50
CA VAL A 57 -36.79 51.28 -15.68
C VAL A 57 -36.43 52.75 -15.49
N VAL A 58 -35.18 53.09 -15.21
CA VAL A 58 -34.71 54.47 -15.06
C VAL A 58 -34.88 55.24 -16.36
N VAL A 59 -34.51 54.67 -17.50
CA VAL A 59 -34.69 55.26 -18.82
C VAL A 59 -36.18 55.47 -19.14
N TYR A 60 -37.04 54.47 -18.82
CA TYR A 60 -38.48 54.56 -19.03
C TYR A 60 -39.08 55.67 -18.22
N TRP A 61 -38.70 55.88 -16.98
CA TRP A 61 -39.25 56.94 -16.09
C TRP A 61 -38.76 58.30 -16.50
N TYR A 62 -37.48 58.43 -16.96
CA TYR A 62 -36.92 59.70 -17.38
C TYR A 62 -37.38 60.16 -18.78
N SER A 63 -37.68 59.16 -19.67
CA SER A 63 -38.12 59.42 -21.05
C SER A 63 -39.50 60.10 -21.18
N ASN A 64 -40.23 60.20 -20.08
CA ASN A 64 -41.66 60.66 -20.14
C ASN A 64 -41.88 62.14 -20.34
N HIS A 65 -40.85 63.02 -20.38
CA HIS A 65 -41.00 64.43 -20.36
C HIS A 65 -40.24 65.34 -21.36
N GLN A 66 -39.32 64.83 -22.21
CA GLN A 66 -38.80 65.66 -23.34
C GLN A 66 -37.65 65.09 -24.17
N ASN A 67 -37.08 63.94 -23.81
CA ASN A 67 -35.98 63.35 -24.59
C ASN A 67 -36.26 61.85 -24.95
N ILE A 68 -36.45 61.60 -26.24
CA ILE A 68 -36.66 60.21 -26.71
C ILE A 68 -35.31 59.46 -26.72
N VAL A 69 -35.10 58.60 -25.72
CA VAL A 69 -33.95 57.70 -25.68
C VAL A 69 -34.30 56.45 -26.54
N PRO A 70 -33.49 56.10 -27.53
CA PRO A 70 -33.74 54.91 -28.35
C PRO A 70 -33.77 53.66 -27.50
N ARG A 71 -34.82 52.85 -27.56
CA ARG A 71 -34.96 51.60 -26.80
C ARG A 71 -33.83 50.58 -27.07
N SER A 72 -33.18 50.68 -28.22
CA SER A 72 -32.02 49.86 -28.59
C SER A 72 -30.80 50.10 -27.71
N ILE A 73 -30.69 51.24 -26.99
CA ILE A 73 -29.55 51.52 -26.11
C ILE A 73 -29.47 50.52 -24.95
N ILE A 74 -30.60 50.11 -24.37
CA ILE A 74 -30.65 49.16 -23.26
C ILE A 74 -30.21 47.75 -23.73
N PHE A 75 -30.70 47.34 -24.92
CA PHE A 75 -30.31 46.10 -25.53
C PHE A 75 -28.80 46.08 -25.88
N ASN A 76 -28.32 47.19 -26.48
CA ASN A 76 -26.89 47.33 -26.80
C ASN A 76 -26.02 47.31 -25.53
N TYR A 77 -26.46 48.01 -24.46
CA TYR A 77 -25.77 47.95 -23.16
C TYR A 77 -25.69 46.53 -22.61
N TRP A 78 -26.80 45.78 -22.60
CA TRP A 78 -26.87 44.41 -22.14
C TRP A 78 -25.92 43.49 -22.91
N TRP A 79 -26.02 43.48 -24.25
CA TRP A 79 -25.24 42.65 -25.12
C TRP A 79 -23.74 43.00 -25.08
N LEU A 80 -23.41 44.27 -25.16
CA LEU A 80 -22.03 44.75 -25.15
C LEU A 80 -21.36 44.48 -23.81
N SER A 81 -22.04 44.67 -22.70
CA SER A 81 -21.55 44.39 -21.35
C SER A 81 -21.29 42.90 -21.15
N LEU A 82 -22.17 42.02 -21.65
CA LEU A 82 -21.95 40.58 -21.62
C LEU A 82 -20.71 40.19 -22.40
N ILE A 83 -20.59 40.66 -23.65
CA ILE A 83 -19.41 40.35 -24.49
C ILE A 83 -18.13 40.87 -23.86
N MET A 84 -18.11 42.09 -23.39
CA MET A 84 -16.90 42.69 -22.82
C MET A 84 -16.49 42.02 -21.50
N ILE A 85 -17.42 41.76 -20.61
CA ILE A 85 -17.09 41.15 -19.30
C ILE A 85 -16.75 39.68 -19.46
N CYS A 86 -17.52 38.89 -20.20
CA CYS A 86 -17.25 37.50 -20.46
C CYS A 86 -15.99 37.33 -21.32
N GLY A 87 -15.87 38.12 -22.39
CA GLY A 87 -14.75 38.09 -23.31
C GLY A 87 -13.44 38.46 -22.60
N LEU A 88 -13.40 39.52 -21.82
CA LEU A 88 -12.23 39.93 -21.05
C LEU A 88 -11.84 38.83 -20.03
N ARG A 89 -12.81 38.26 -19.34
CA ARG A 89 -12.53 37.19 -18.36
C ARG A 89 -12.05 35.91 -19.01
N LEU A 90 -12.63 35.49 -20.13
CA LEU A 90 -12.17 34.36 -20.93
C LEU A 90 -10.76 34.62 -21.48
N PHE A 91 -10.49 35.84 -21.99
CA PHE A 91 -9.18 36.25 -22.46
C PHE A 91 -8.15 36.20 -21.32
N MET A 92 -8.46 36.80 -20.16
CA MET A 92 -7.56 36.77 -18.99
C MET A 92 -7.35 35.33 -18.46
N ARG A 93 -8.40 34.51 -18.42
CA ARG A 93 -8.26 33.09 -18.10
C ARG A 93 -7.27 32.41 -19.03
N GLN A 94 -7.43 32.61 -20.35
CA GLN A 94 -6.57 32.03 -21.36
C GLN A 94 -5.13 32.59 -21.24
N TYR A 95 -4.98 33.89 -20.96
CA TYR A 95 -3.67 34.52 -20.74
C TYR A 95 -2.94 33.97 -19.51
N PHE A 96 -3.66 33.78 -18.38
CA PHE A 96 -3.06 33.22 -17.16
C PHE A 96 -2.83 31.72 -17.20
N LEU A 97 -3.59 30.96 -18.01
CA LEU A 97 -3.37 29.52 -18.24
C LEU A 97 -2.29 29.26 -19.27
N ALA A 98 -1.79 30.27 -19.99
CA ALA A 98 -0.77 30.18 -21.04
C ALA A 98 -1.10 29.25 -22.22
N ASP A 99 -2.37 28.83 -22.37
CA ASP A 99 -2.78 27.82 -23.36
C ASP A 99 -3.09 28.37 -24.76
N TRP A 100 -3.33 29.68 -24.93
CA TRP A 100 -3.70 30.21 -26.24
C TRP A 100 -2.54 30.19 -27.25
N PHE A 101 -1.32 30.49 -26.79
CA PHE A 101 -0.18 30.55 -27.71
C PHE A 101 0.30 29.16 -28.16
N SER A 102 -0.03 28.09 -27.42
CA SER A 102 0.34 26.73 -27.80
C SER A 102 -0.61 26.08 -28.81
N ALA A 103 -1.86 26.54 -28.89
CA ALA A 103 -2.85 25.98 -29.81
C ALA A 103 -2.85 26.62 -31.22
N ALA A 104 -2.33 27.83 -31.37
CA ALA A 104 -2.40 28.60 -32.63
C ALA A 104 -1.08 28.62 -33.43
N GLN A 105 0.00 28.07 -32.92
CA GLN A 105 1.29 28.09 -33.64
C GLN A 105 1.97 26.72 -33.59
N HIS A 106 2.12 26.12 -34.75
CA HIS A 106 3.22 25.25 -35.12
C HIS A 106 4.53 26.10 -35.21
N VAL A 107 4.84 26.88 -34.18
CA VAL A 107 6.09 27.63 -34.07
C VAL A 107 6.80 27.16 -32.79
N PRO A 108 8.06 26.76 -32.89
CA PRO A 108 8.81 26.31 -31.70
C PRO A 108 9.03 27.51 -30.79
N PHE A 109 8.21 27.60 -29.72
CA PHE A 109 8.32 28.68 -28.75
C PHE A 109 9.27 28.32 -27.62
N THR A 110 10.41 28.95 -27.70
CA THR A 110 11.41 29.36 -26.66
C THR A 110 11.39 28.71 -25.28
N SER A 111 12.37 27.91 -25.03
CA SER A 111 13.42 27.92 -23.99
C SER A 111 13.07 27.95 -22.49
N ARG A 112 11.83 27.87 -22.01
CA ARG A 112 11.55 27.71 -20.57
C ARG A 112 10.93 26.37 -20.16
N ASP A 113 10.38 25.59 -21.09
CA ASP A 113 9.76 24.27 -20.83
C ASP A 113 10.60 23.09 -21.33
N ASN A 114 11.79 23.33 -21.88
CA ASN A 114 12.63 22.29 -22.49
C ASN A 114 13.32 21.33 -21.49
N GLY A 115 13.06 21.46 -20.21
CA GLY A 115 13.64 20.59 -19.18
C GLY A 115 12.65 19.72 -18.40
N LEU A 116 11.34 19.87 -18.63
CA LEU A 116 10.36 19.06 -17.89
C LEU A 116 10.16 17.68 -18.55
N PRO A 117 10.10 16.58 -17.77
CA PRO A 117 9.81 15.25 -18.28
C PRO A 117 8.47 15.24 -19.03
N LYS A 118 8.45 14.70 -20.24
CA LYS A 118 7.23 14.52 -21.03
C LYS A 118 6.53 13.25 -20.61
N VAL A 119 5.26 13.34 -20.22
CA VAL A 119 4.48 12.20 -19.73
C VAL A 119 3.22 11.97 -20.56
N ALA A 120 2.89 10.70 -20.80
CA ALA A 120 1.59 10.28 -21.29
C ALA A 120 0.75 9.74 -20.13
N ILE A 121 -0.56 9.87 -20.20
CA ILE A 121 -1.47 9.42 -19.15
C ILE A 121 -2.32 8.27 -19.69
N TYR A 122 -2.21 7.10 -19.08
CA TYR A 122 -3.05 5.96 -19.39
C TYR A 122 -4.37 6.07 -18.59
N GLY A 123 -5.47 6.23 -19.32
CA GLY A 123 -6.81 6.52 -18.81
C GLY A 123 -7.22 7.98 -19.06
N ALA A 124 -8.07 8.21 -20.06
CA ALA A 124 -8.56 9.55 -20.44
C ALA A 124 -9.90 9.91 -19.75
N GLY A 125 -10.28 9.14 -18.71
CA GLY A 125 -11.46 9.37 -17.89
C GLY A 125 -11.30 10.54 -16.91
N ALA A 126 -12.18 10.59 -15.90
CA ALA A 126 -12.18 11.67 -14.90
C ALA A 126 -10.85 11.79 -14.14
N ALA A 127 -10.27 10.67 -13.70
CA ALA A 127 -8.99 10.63 -12.99
C ALA A 127 -7.84 11.18 -13.84
N GLY A 128 -7.74 10.76 -15.10
CA GLY A 128 -6.70 11.25 -16.02
C GLY A 128 -6.83 12.73 -16.31
N ASN A 129 -8.04 13.24 -16.50
CA ASN A 129 -8.28 14.67 -16.73
C ASN A 129 -7.89 15.54 -15.53
N GLN A 130 -8.17 15.07 -14.31
CA GLN A 130 -7.75 15.75 -13.08
C GLN A 130 -6.24 15.73 -12.91
N LEU A 131 -5.60 14.59 -13.22
CA LEU A 131 -4.15 14.47 -13.21
C LEU A 131 -3.50 15.48 -14.19
N VAL A 132 -4.02 15.62 -15.43
CA VAL A 132 -3.55 16.65 -16.37
C VAL A 132 -3.63 18.04 -15.77
N ALA A 133 -4.76 18.36 -15.13
CA ALA A 133 -4.94 19.67 -14.50
C ALA A 133 -3.93 19.90 -13.35
N ALA A 134 -3.70 18.88 -12.51
CA ALA A 134 -2.74 18.94 -11.41
C ALA A 134 -1.30 19.10 -11.91
N LEU A 135 -0.89 18.32 -12.93
CA LEU A 135 0.44 18.40 -13.54
C LEU A 135 0.72 19.76 -14.17
N ARG A 136 -0.28 20.34 -14.87
CA ARG A 136 -0.17 21.68 -15.46
C ARG A 136 -0.04 22.79 -14.41
N MET A 137 -0.74 22.65 -13.28
CA MET A 137 -0.63 23.60 -12.16
C MET A 137 0.70 23.48 -11.42
N GLY A 138 1.15 22.25 -11.17
CA GLY A 138 2.38 21.97 -10.42
C GLY A 138 3.69 22.20 -11.20
N ARG A 139 3.64 22.25 -12.53
CA ARG A 139 4.80 22.38 -13.43
C ARG A 139 5.95 21.39 -13.17
N ALA A 140 5.62 20.22 -12.63
CA ALA A 140 6.62 19.19 -12.36
C ALA A 140 6.90 18.31 -13.58
N MET A 141 5.87 18.04 -14.40
CA MET A 141 5.91 17.21 -15.60
C MET A 141 5.02 17.83 -16.69
N ARG A 142 5.32 17.53 -17.95
CA ARG A 142 4.55 18.01 -19.09
C ARG A 142 3.68 16.90 -19.69
N PRO A 143 2.35 16.90 -19.47
CA PRO A 143 1.47 15.95 -20.13
C PRO A 143 1.38 16.24 -21.62
N VAL A 144 1.62 15.22 -22.47
CA VAL A 144 1.70 15.36 -23.95
C VAL A 144 0.65 14.52 -24.67
N ALA A 145 0.14 13.44 -24.08
CA ALA A 145 -0.85 12.55 -24.70
C ALA A 145 -1.67 11.81 -23.66
N PHE A 146 -2.82 11.28 -24.09
CA PHE A 146 -3.56 10.24 -23.39
C PHE A 146 -3.44 8.91 -24.14
N ILE A 147 -3.55 7.81 -23.39
CA ILE A 147 -3.75 6.45 -23.92
C ILE A 147 -5.04 5.93 -23.30
N ASP A 148 -5.93 5.34 -24.09
CA ASP A 148 -7.18 4.76 -23.60
C ASP A 148 -7.66 3.62 -24.48
N ASP A 149 -8.25 2.60 -23.85
CA ASP A 149 -8.82 1.42 -24.52
C ASP A 149 -10.18 1.71 -25.16
N ASP A 150 -10.89 2.74 -24.68
CA ASP A 150 -12.23 3.08 -25.15
C ASP A 150 -12.21 3.58 -26.61
N ARG A 151 -12.86 2.81 -27.46
CA ARG A 151 -12.98 3.12 -28.89
C ARG A 151 -13.74 4.41 -29.16
N SER A 152 -14.61 4.82 -28.28
CA SER A 152 -15.47 6.01 -28.46
C SER A 152 -14.72 7.33 -28.34
N ILE A 153 -13.61 7.35 -27.59
CA ILE A 153 -12.78 8.52 -27.34
C ILE A 153 -11.44 8.49 -28.08
N ALA A 154 -11.14 7.37 -28.71
CA ALA A 154 -9.90 7.21 -29.48
C ALA A 154 -9.78 8.24 -30.61
N SER A 155 -8.58 8.77 -30.80
CA SER A 155 -8.25 9.82 -31.77
C SER A 155 -8.93 11.18 -31.51
N ARG A 156 -9.66 11.33 -30.41
CA ARG A 156 -10.20 12.64 -29.97
C ARG A 156 -9.14 13.44 -29.21
N VAL A 157 -9.44 14.71 -29.03
CA VAL A 157 -8.63 15.63 -28.20
C VAL A 157 -9.41 15.89 -26.91
N ILE A 158 -8.82 15.51 -25.76
CA ILE A 158 -9.38 15.69 -24.42
C ILE A 158 -8.41 16.58 -23.64
N SER A 159 -8.89 17.62 -22.99
CA SER A 159 -8.07 18.60 -22.28
C SER A 159 -6.88 19.14 -23.11
N GLY A 160 -7.04 19.25 -24.45
CA GLY A 160 -6.01 19.72 -25.36
C GLY A 160 -4.93 18.67 -25.71
N LEU A 161 -5.10 17.41 -25.26
CA LEU A 161 -4.20 16.30 -25.56
C LEU A 161 -4.88 15.25 -26.45
N LYS A 162 -4.13 14.73 -27.44
CA LYS A 162 -4.62 13.66 -28.32
C LYS A 162 -4.70 12.34 -27.56
N VAL A 163 -5.78 11.59 -27.75
CA VAL A 163 -5.99 10.25 -27.18
C VAL A 163 -5.52 9.20 -28.18
N TYR A 164 -4.58 8.37 -27.80
CA TYR A 164 -4.06 7.26 -28.59
C TYR A 164 -4.66 5.93 -28.10
N LYS A 165 -4.79 4.96 -29.00
CA LYS A 165 -5.09 3.57 -28.62
C LYS A 165 -3.80 2.88 -28.14
N PRO A 166 -3.88 1.88 -27.26
CA PRO A 166 -2.71 1.12 -26.82
C PRO A 166 -1.84 0.63 -28.01
N LYS A 167 -2.44 0.07 -29.05
CA LYS A 167 -1.73 -0.41 -30.24
C LYS A 167 -0.96 0.67 -31.03
N HIS A 168 -1.17 1.95 -30.75
CA HIS A 168 -0.50 3.09 -31.39
C HIS A 168 0.49 3.78 -30.44
N ILE A 169 0.95 3.09 -29.39
CA ILE A 169 1.93 3.65 -28.44
C ILE A 169 3.22 4.01 -29.15
N GLN A 170 3.70 3.19 -30.08
CA GLN A 170 4.92 3.48 -30.84
C GLN A 170 4.81 4.78 -31.62
N GLU A 171 3.70 5.00 -32.33
CA GLU A 171 3.43 6.28 -33.00
C GLU A 171 3.41 7.46 -32.02
N MET A 172 2.84 7.27 -30.85
CA MET A 172 2.79 8.29 -29.80
C MET A 172 4.19 8.65 -29.31
N ILE A 173 5.04 7.65 -29.04
CA ILE A 173 6.43 7.85 -28.60
C ILE A 173 7.19 8.70 -29.63
N GLU A 174 7.11 8.32 -30.91
CA GLU A 174 7.79 9.01 -32.00
C GLU A 174 7.27 10.43 -32.19
N ALA A 175 5.95 10.64 -32.10
CA ALA A 175 5.33 11.95 -32.31
C ALA A 175 5.53 12.93 -31.17
N THR A 176 5.63 12.44 -29.91
CA THR A 176 5.63 13.29 -28.71
C THR A 176 6.97 13.33 -27.99
N GLY A 177 7.80 12.29 -28.16
CA GLY A 177 9.03 12.09 -27.41
C GLY A 177 8.76 11.87 -25.93
N VAL A 178 7.68 11.16 -25.58
CA VAL A 178 7.30 10.81 -24.22
C VAL A 178 8.33 9.85 -23.61
N GLN A 179 8.61 10.02 -22.33
CA GLN A 179 9.59 9.22 -21.58
C GLN A 179 8.93 8.43 -20.45
N GLU A 180 7.78 8.90 -19.95
CA GLU A 180 7.08 8.27 -18.83
C GLU A 180 5.59 8.11 -19.12
N ILE A 181 5.00 7.04 -18.57
CA ILE A 181 3.55 6.81 -18.54
C ILE A 181 3.05 6.85 -17.10
N LEU A 182 2.01 7.64 -16.87
CA LEU A 182 1.31 7.71 -15.59
C LEU A 182 -0.02 6.95 -15.68
N LEU A 183 -0.19 5.89 -14.89
CA LEU A 183 -1.42 5.11 -14.84
C LEU A 183 -2.48 5.84 -14.02
N ALA A 184 -3.53 6.34 -14.66
CA ALA A 184 -4.65 7.04 -14.03
C ALA A 184 -5.96 6.22 -14.16
N ILE A 185 -5.90 4.94 -13.77
CA ILE A 185 -6.98 3.95 -13.88
C ILE A 185 -7.35 3.33 -12.51
N PRO A 186 -7.72 4.13 -11.50
CA PRO A 186 -7.92 3.65 -10.12
C PRO A 186 -9.07 2.64 -9.98
N SER A 187 -10.08 2.70 -10.83
CA SER A 187 -11.25 1.82 -10.79
C SER A 187 -11.07 0.47 -11.51
N THR A 188 -9.91 0.25 -12.12
CA THR A 188 -9.64 -0.96 -12.90
C THR A 188 -9.19 -2.11 -11.98
N SER A 189 -9.66 -3.34 -12.25
CA SER A 189 -9.23 -4.54 -11.51
C SER A 189 -7.71 -4.78 -11.64
N ARG A 190 -7.12 -5.44 -10.66
CA ARG A 190 -5.68 -5.78 -10.71
C ARG A 190 -5.34 -6.68 -11.89
N GLY A 191 -6.23 -7.62 -12.24
CA GLY A 191 -6.06 -8.45 -13.41
C GLY A 191 -5.91 -7.62 -14.70
N ARG A 192 -6.79 -6.62 -14.88
CA ARG A 192 -6.71 -5.73 -16.06
C ARG A 192 -5.48 -4.81 -16.00
N ARG A 193 -5.07 -4.34 -14.82
CA ARG A 193 -3.82 -3.58 -14.68
C ARG A 193 -2.61 -4.42 -15.08
N ARG A 194 -2.56 -5.69 -14.65
CA ARG A 194 -1.50 -6.63 -15.06
C ARG A 194 -1.41 -6.76 -16.58
N GLU A 195 -2.55 -6.90 -17.27
CA GLU A 195 -2.57 -6.95 -18.74
C GLU A 195 -2.00 -5.68 -19.38
N ILE A 196 -2.42 -4.50 -18.86
CA ILE A 196 -1.93 -3.20 -19.32
C ILE A 196 -0.43 -3.07 -19.07
N LEU A 197 0.05 -3.44 -17.88
CA LEU A 197 1.46 -3.41 -17.54
C LEU A 197 2.27 -4.36 -18.42
N GLY A 198 1.80 -5.60 -18.62
CA GLY A 198 2.45 -6.56 -19.50
C GLY A 198 2.57 -6.07 -20.95
N PHE A 199 1.59 -5.32 -21.42
CA PHE A 199 1.65 -4.67 -22.72
C PHE A 199 2.66 -3.49 -22.76
N LEU A 200 2.74 -2.71 -21.68
CA LEU A 200 3.65 -1.56 -21.58
C LEU A 200 5.12 -1.97 -21.40
N GLU A 201 5.39 -3.17 -20.87
CA GLU A 201 6.75 -3.72 -20.73
C GLU A 201 7.52 -3.84 -22.06
N GLU A 202 6.81 -3.90 -23.19
CA GLU A 202 7.43 -3.99 -24.53
C GLU A 202 8.07 -2.66 -24.98
N TYR A 203 7.78 -1.55 -24.29
CA TYR A 203 8.22 -0.22 -24.68
C TYR A 203 9.24 0.35 -23.66
N PRO A 204 10.26 1.09 -24.12
CA PRO A 204 11.26 1.70 -23.23
C PRO A 204 10.69 2.96 -22.53
N LEU A 205 9.68 2.78 -21.71
CA LEU A 205 8.98 3.85 -21.01
C LEU A 205 8.95 3.58 -19.52
N HIS A 206 9.29 4.58 -18.72
CA HIS A 206 9.13 4.50 -17.28
C HIS A 206 7.63 4.57 -16.92
N VAL A 207 7.11 3.50 -16.33
CA VAL A 207 5.69 3.43 -15.93
C VAL A 207 5.57 3.69 -14.45
N ARG A 208 4.72 4.66 -14.08
CA ARG A 208 4.44 5.03 -12.70
C ARG A 208 2.95 5.05 -12.44
N THR A 209 2.56 4.81 -11.20
CA THR A 209 1.15 4.84 -10.80
C THR A 209 0.81 6.09 -10.00
N VAL A 210 -0.42 6.54 -10.16
CA VAL A 210 -0.94 7.68 -9.42
C VAL A 210 -1.77 7.17 -8.26
N PRO A 211 -1.54 7.66 -7.03
CA PRO A 211 -2.36 7.33 -5.87
C PRO A 211 -3.85 7.59 -6.12
N GLY A 212 -4.71 6.94 -5.36
CA GLY A 212 -6.16 6.91 -5.60
C GLY A 212 -6.80 8.29 -5.76
N PHE A 213 -7.86 8.33 -6.56
CA PHE A 213 -8.62 9.53 -6.93
C PHE A 213 -9.02 10.44 -5.76
N MET A 214 -9.43 9.86 -4.62
CA MET A 214 -9.86 10.63 -3.44
C MET A 214 -8.74 11.44 -2.81
N ASP A 215 -7.51 10.97 -2.93
CA ASP A 215 -6.32 11.63 -2.38
C ASP A 215 -5.89 12.80 -3.30
N LEU A 216 -5.98 12.62 -4.62
CA LEU A 216 -5.76 13.69 -5.62
C LEU A 216 -6.84 14.78 -5.52
N ALA A 217 -8.11 14.39 -5.41
CA ALA A 217 -9.24 15.34 -5.34
C ALA A 217 -9.26 16.15 -4.04
N SER A 218 -8.73 15.61 -2.95
CA SER A 218 -8.64 16.28 -1.65
C SER A 218 -7.45 17.25 -1.54
N GLY A 219 -6.60 17.35 -2.57
CA GLY A 219 -5.37 18.16 -2.55
C GLY A 219 -4.29 17.62 -1.59
N ARG A 220 -4.45 16.39 -1.09
CA ARG A 220 -3.52 15.73 -0.15
C ARG A 220 -2.33 15.09 -0.84
N VAL A 221 -2.43 14.84 -2.15
CA VAL A 221 -1.35 14.25 -2.95
C VAL A 221 -0.68 15.36 -3.75
N LYS A 222 0.60 15.52 -3.54
CA LYS A 222 1.46 16.35 -4.37
C LYS A 222 1.93 15.53 -5.57
N VAL A 223 2.42 16.21 -6.62
CA VAL A 223 3.02 15.53 -7.79
C VAL A 223 4.21 14.67 -7.37
N ASP A 224 4.86 15.00 -6.26
CA ASP A 224 5.95 14.23 -5.65
C ASP A 224 5.50 12.86 -5.09
N ASP A 225 4.21 12.63 -4.94
CA ASP A 225 3.63 11.37 -4.45
C ASP A 225 3.34 10.36 -5.58
N ILE A 226 3.73 10.64 -6.82
CA ILE A 226 3.67 9.68 -7.93
C ILE A 226 4.65 8.54 -7.62
N GLN A 227 4.12 7.32 -7.49
CA GLN A 227 4.85 6.16 -7.03
C GLN A 227 5.27 5.27 -8.21
N GLU A 228 6.33 4.50 -8.01
CA GLU A 228 6.63 3.35 -8.87
C GLU A 228 5.42 2.39 -8.91
N VAL A 229 5.32 1.61 -9.98
CA VAL A 229 4.22 0.63 -10.13
C VAL A 229 4.20 -0.28 -8.92
N ASP A 230 3.02 -0.42 -8.29
CA ASP A 230 2.85 -1.37 -7.21
C ASP A 230 3.02 -2.79 -7.76
N ILE A 231 3.93 -3.54 -7.17
CA ILE A 231 4.19 -4.93 -7.58
C ILE A 231 2.98 -5.83 -7.37
N ALA A 232 2.07 -5.47 -6.48
CA ALA A 232 0.78 -6.13 -6.37
C ALA A 232 -0.02 -6.08 -7.69
N ASP A 233 0.11 -5.01 -8.47
CA ASP A 233 -0.52 -4.89 -9.78
C ASP A 233 0.17 -5.78 -10.84
N LEU A 234 1.49 -6.03 -10.70
CA LEU A 234 2.23 -6.95 -11.57
C LEU A 234 1.82 -8.41 -11.37
N LEU A 235 1.47 -8.78 -10.14
CA LEU A 235 1.06 -10.15 -9.82
C LEU A 235 -0.41 -10.42 -10.22
N GLY A 236 -1.20 -9.37 -10.41
CA GLY A 236 -2.58 -9.46 -10.93
C GLY A 236 -3.55 -10.22 -10.03
N ARG A 237 -3.24 -10.33 -8.74
CA ARG A 237 -4.09 -11.02 -7.76
C ARG A 237 -5.15 -10.05 -7.24
N ASP A 238 -6.41 -10.35 -7.51
CA ASP A 238 -7.53 -9.59 -6.97
C ASP A 238 -7.73 -9.95 -5.48
N ALA A 239 -7.95 -8.92 -4.65
CA ALA A 239 -8.26 -9.12 -3.25
C ALA A 239 -9.64 -9.76 -3.10
N VAL A 240 -9.73 -10.80 -2.29
CA VAL A 240 -11.02 -11.42 -1.96
C VAL A 240 -11.74 -10.55 -0.92
N ALA A 241 -13.06 -10.41 -1.11
CA ALA A 241 -13.87 -9.64 -0.19
C ALA A 241 -13.82 -10.23 1.23
N ALA A 242 -13.59 -9.36 2.20
CA ALA A 242 -13.55 -9.75 3.60
C ALA A 242 -14.91 -10.20 4.12
N GLN A 243 -14.94 -11.25 4.95
CA GLN A 243 -16.11 -11.64 5.70
C GLN A 243 -16.13 -10.86 7.04
N HIS A 244 -16.96 -9.83 7.13
CA HIS A 244 -17.01 -8.91 8.27
C HIS A 244 -17.24 -9.61 9.61
N GLU A 245 -18.07 -10.64 9.65
CA GLU A 245 -18.34 -11.42 10.86
C GLU A 245 -17.05 -12.06 11.42
N LEU A 246 -16.22 -12.64 10.53
CA LEU A 246 -14.94 -13.25 10.93
C LEU A 246 -13.93 -12.19 11.37
N LEU A 247 -13.95 -11.00 10.77
CA LEU A 247 -13.04 -9.93 11.18
C LEU A 247 -13.35 -9.40 12.58
N GLU A 248 -14.62 -9.23 12.90
CA GLU A 248 -15.05 -8.63 14.17
C GLU A 248 -15.04 -9.60 15.36
N HIS A 249 -15.24 -10.90 15.14
CA HIS A 249 -15.51 -11.90 16.18
C HIS A 249 -14.52 -11.92 17.36
N CYS A 250 -13.22 -11.82 17.09
CA CYS A 250 -12.18 -11.89 18.13
C CYS A 250 -11.56 -10.52 18.46
N ILE A 251 -12.13 -9.41 17.97
CA ILE A 251 -11.50 -8.08 18.07
C ILE A 251 -12.46 -7.02 18.61
N LYS A 252 -13.68 -6.94 18.07
CA LYS A 252 -14.63 -5.89 18.39
C LYS A 252 -14.95 -5.84 19.88
N GLN A 253 -14.75 -4.68 20.50
CA GLN A 253 -14.94 -4.45 21.95
C GLN A 253 -14.10 -5.36 22.85
N GLN A 254 -13.00 -5.91 22.34
CA GLN A 254 -12.06 -6.73 23.10
C GLN A 254 -10.76 -5.99 23.41
N VAL A 255 -9.97 -6.55 24.32
CA VAL A 255 -8.59 -6.16 24.61
C VAL A 255 -7.67 -7.05 23.78
N VAL A 256 -6.98 -6.45 22.82
CA VAL A 256 -6.15 -7.16 21.85
C VAL A 256 -4.68 -6.82 22.04
N LEU A 257 -3.82 -7.82 22.05
CA LEU A 257 -2.37 -7.70 22.09
C LEU A 257 -1.76 -8.13 20.76
N VAL A 258 -0.89 -7.30 20.19
CA VAL A 258 -0.06 -7.66 19.04
C VAL A 258 1.40 -7.65 19.46
N THR A 259 2.08 -8.80 19.38
CA THR A 259 3.54 -8.88 19.60
C THR A 259 4.27 -8.72 18.27
N GLY A 260 5.44 -8.08 18.29
CA GLY A 260 6.11 -7.68 17.05
C GLY A 260 5.31 -6.61 16.30
N ALA A 261 4.65 -5.72 17.04
CA ALA A 261 3.70 -4.72 16.53
C ALA A 261 4.31 -3.74 15.53
N GLY A 262 5.61 -3.51 15.57
CA GLY A 262 6.33 -2.65 14.62
C GLY A 262 6.88 -3.37 13.39
N GLY A 263 6.75 -4.71 13.30
CA GLY A 263 7.14 -5.48 12.13
C GLY A 263 6.15 -5.30 10.95
N SER A 264 6.52 -5.79 9.76
CA SER A 264 5.69 -5.62 8.55
C SER A 264 4.27 -6.18 8.68
N ILE A 265 4.11 -7.39 9.23
CA ILE A 265 2.79 -7.99 9.47
C ILE A 265 2.15 -7.43 10.74
N GLY A 266 2.93 -7.28 11.83
CA GLY A 266 2.42 -6.76 13.10
C GLY A 266 1.83 -5.36 12.99
N SER A 267 2.50 -4.45 12.28
CA SER A 267 2.00 -3.09 12.05
C SER A 267 0.71 -3.07 11.22
N GLU A 268 0.62 -3.93 10.22
CA GLU A 268 -0.60 -4.01 9.41
C GLU A 268 -1.76 -4.65 10.19
N LEU A 269 -1.48 -5.68 11.01
CA LEU A 269 -2.47 -6.20 11.95
C LEU A 269 -2.97 -5.09 12.88
N CYS A 270 -2.09 -4.26 13.44
CA CYS A 270 -2.48 -3.12 14.28
C CYS A 270 -3.39 -2.13 13.53
N ARG A 271 -3.08 -1.81 12.26
CA ARG A 271 -3.92 -0.92 11.43
C ARG A 271 -5.31 -1.48 11.21
N GLN A 272 -5.41 -2.76 10.87
CA GLN A 272 -6.70 -3.40 10.57
C GLN A 272 -7.50 -3.65 11.86
N ILE A 273 -6.85 -4.11 12.92
CA ILE A 273 -7.48 -4.31 14.24
C ILE A 273 -8.07 -3.00 14.76
N LEU A 274 -7.34 -1.87 14.63
CA LEU A 274 -7.86 -0.57 15.03
C LEU A 274 -9.17 -0.21 14.31
N SER A 275 -9.30 -0.55 13.03
CA SER A 275 -10.51 -0.32 12.24
C SER A 275 -11.71 -1.19 12.69
N LEU A 276 -11.46 -2.25 13.45
CA LEU A 276 -12.47 -3.17 13.98
C LEU A 276 -12.90 -2.81 15.40
N HIS A 277 -12.53 -1.64 15.88
CA HIS A 277 -12.97 -1.04 17.15
C HIS A 277 -12.74 -1.92 18.40
N PRO A 278 -11.49 -2.37 18.69
CA PRO A 278 -11.19 -2.97 19.98
C PRO A 278 -11.32 -1.93 21.09
N THR A 279 -11.57 -2.36 22.33
CA THR A 279 -11.57 -1.46 23.50
C THR A 279 -10.16 -0.94 23.78
N VAL A 280 -9.18 -1.86 23.77
CA VAL A 280 -7.76 -1.57 23.98
C VAL A 280 -6.94 -2.34 22.96
N LEU A 281 -5.97 -1.68 22.36
CA LEU A 281 -4.95 -2.28 21.50
C LEU A 281 -3.57 -2.11 22.14
N LEU A 282 -2.95 -3.22 22.55
CA LEU A 282 -1.60 -3.25 23.11
C LEU A 282 -0.58 -3.54 22.00
N LEU A 283 0.40 -2.67 21.84
CA LEU A 283 1.51 -2.79 20.90
C LEU A 283 2.74 -3.28 21.66
N PHE A 284 3.07 -4.57 21.58
CA PHE A 284 4.23 -5.13 22.24
C PHE A 284 5.38 -5.31 21.24
N GLU A 285 6.47 -4.57 21.43
CA GLU A 285 7.59 -4.50 20.47
C GLU A 285 8.91 -4.35 21.22
N HIS A 286 9.98 -4.98 20.73
CA HIS A 286 11.31 -4.87 21.32
C HIS A 286 12.14 -3.71 20.75
N SER A 287 11.83 -3.26 19.54
CA SER A 287 12.47 -2.13 18.89
C SER A 287 11.75 -0.83 19.24
N GLU A 288 12.42 0.07 19.97
CA GLU A 288 11.88 1.38 20.33
C GLU A 288 11.47 2.17 19.07
N PHE A 289 12.32 2.21 18.06
CA PHE A 289 12.05 2.94 16.81
C PHE A 289 10.79 2.42 16.10
N ASN A 290 10.65 1.10 15.99
CA ASN A 290 9.50 0.49 15.32
C ASN A 290 8.21 0.71 16.12
N LEU A 291 8.30 0.63 17.47
CA LEU A 291 7.18 0.90 18.35
C LEU A 291 6.69 2.35 18.24
N TYR A 292 7.64 3.31 18.27
CA TYR A 292 7.34 4.73 18.12
C TYR A 292 6.70 5.03 16.76
N SER A 293 7.21 4.43 15.69
CA SER A 293 6.72 4.66 14.33
C SER A 293 5.27 4.24 14.17
N ILE A 294 4.93 3.02 14.61
CA ILE A 294 3.54 2.54 14.50
C ILE A 294 2.60 3.27 15.47
N LEU A 295 3.05 3.59 16.68
CA LEU A 295 2.26 4.36 17.63
C LEU A 295 1.86 5.72 17.06
N SER A 296 2.83 6.49 16.57
CA SER A 296 2.60 7.81 15.99
C SER A 296 1.60 7.77 14.82
N GLU A 297 1.68 6.76 13.96
CA GLU A 297 0.75 6.56 12.85
C GLU A 297 -0.68 6.29 13.35
N LEU A 298 -0.82 5.37 14.31
CA LEU A 298 -2.14 4.97 14.82
C LEU A 298 -2.80 6.09 15.66
N GLU A 299 -2.03 6.86 16.42
CA GLU A 299 -2.55 8.03 17.17
C GLU A 299 -3.10 9.09 16.21
N GLN A 300 -2.39 9.41 15.13
CA GLN A 300 -2.89 10.32 14.10
C GLN A 300 -4.18 9.80 13.47
N ARG A 301 -4.29 8.50 13.28
CA ARG A 301 -5.48 7.87 12.74
C ARG A 301 -6.66 7.94 13.70
N ILE A 302 -6.44 7.71 15.01
CA ILE A 302 -7.47 7.86 16.06
C ILE A 302 -8.07 9.26 16.02
N VAL A 303 -7.22 10.29 15.99
CA VAL A 303 -7.67 11.69 15.95
C VAL A 303 -8.46 11.98 14.67
N ARG A 304 -7.94 11.54 13.52
CA ARG A 304 -8.57 11.79 12.22
C ARG A 304 -9.93 11.11 12.07
N GLU A 305 -10.06 9.88 12.56
CA GLU A 305 -11.26 9.03 12.42
C GLU A 305 -12.16 9.09 13.66
N SER A 306 -11.78 9.86 14.70
CA SER A 306 -12.51 10.01 15.97
C SER A 306 -12.80 8.66 16.64
N LEU A 307 -11.81 7.76 16.67
CA LEU A 307 -11.95 6.42 17.25
C LEU A 307 -11.84 6.49 18.78
N SER A 308 -12.55 5.61 19.49
CA SER A 308 -12.56 5.52 20.96
C SER A 308 -11.56 4.50 21.51
N THR A 309 -10.87 3.74 20.69
CA THR A 309 -9.89 2.72 21.08
C THR A 309 -8.71 3.32 21.82
N LYS A 310 -8.36 2.75 22.97
CA LYS A 310 -7.14 3.10 23.71
C LYS A 310 -5.95 2.32 23.15
N ILE A 311 -4.88 3.00 22.76
CA ILE A 311 -3.62 2.36 22.33
C ILE A 311 -2.61 2.42 23.47
N LEU A 312 -1.89 1.31 23.68
CA LEU A 312 -0.87 1.18 24.72
C LEU A 312 0.43 0.63 24.14
N PRO A 313 1.47 1.46 23.99
CA PRO A 313 2.78 1.01 23.57
C PRO A 313 3.53 0.35 24.72
N ILE A 314 3.98 -0.88 24.52
CA ILE A 314 4.73 -1.66 25.50
C ILE A 314 6.08 -2.06 24.90
N LEU A 315 7.16 -1.47 25.37
CA LEU A 315 8.50 -1.85 25.00
C LEU A 315 8.92 -3.11 25.77
N GLY A 316 9.22 -4.19 25.07
CA GLY A 316 9.59 -5.46 25.70
C GLY A 316 9.89 -6.58 24.72
N SER A 317 10.59 -7.60 25.18
CA SER A 317 10.91 -8.80 24.41
C SER A 317 9.99 -9.96 24.80
N VAL A 318 9.51 -10.74 23.83
CA VAL A 318 8.75 -11.99 24.05
C VAL A 318 9.57 -13.07 24.78
N ARG A 319 10.89 -12.89 24.88
CA ARG A 319 11.78 -13.75 25.67
C ARG A 319 11.60 -13.51 27.19
N ASP A 320 11.11 -12.33 27.59
CA ASP A 320 10.83 -11.98 28.97
C ASP A 320 9.44 -12.52 29.39
N LYS A 321 9.44 -13.71 29.96
CA LYS A 321 8.24 -14.40 30.42
C LYS A 321 7.48 -13.60 31.49
N ALA A 322 8.19 -12.94 32.41
CA ALA A 322 7.57 -12.19 33.49
C ALA A 322 6.84 -10.95 32.95
N LYS A 323 7.50 -10.20 32.08
CA LYS A 323 6.96 -8.99 31.45
C LYS A 323 5.69 -9.28 30.64
N ILE A 324 5.73 -10.32 29.78
CA ILE A 324 4.59 -10.64 28.92
C ILE A 324 3.38 -11.14 29.73
N LEU A 325 3.62 -11.91 30.80
CA LEU A 325 2.56 -12.34 31.73
C LEU A 325 1.95 -11.15 32.47
N ASP A 326 2.77 -10.25 32.99
CA ASP A 326 2.32 -9.05 33.70
C ASP A 326 1.43 -8.19 32.80
N VAL A 327 1.86 -7.96 31.54
CA VAL A 327 1.06 -7.22 30.55
C VAL A 327 -0.28 -7.89 30.30
N MET A 328 -0.31 -9.21 30.01
CA MET A 328 -1.56 -9.90 29.71
C MET A 328 -2.53 -9.93 30.90
N SER A 329 -2.00 -10.11 32.11
CA SER A 329 -2.80 -10.17 33.32
C SER A 329 -3.34 -8.80 33.71
N THR A 330 -2.51 -7.76 33.68
CA THR A 330 -2.90 -6.39 34.06
C THR A 330 -4.02 -5.84 33.18
N TRP A 331 -3.95 -6.11 31.88
CA TRP A 331 -4.90 -5.59 30.90
C TRP A 331 -6.03 -6.55 30.55
N HIS A 332 -6.07 -7.76 31.16
CA HIS A 332 -7.06 -8.80 30.88
C HIS A 332 -7.18 -9.08 29.36
N VAL A 333 -6.06 -9.34 28.72
CA VAL A 333 -5.99 -9.57 27.27
C VAL A 333 -6.87 -10.74 26.87
N GLN A 334 -7.72 -10.55 25.87
CA GLN A 334 -8.65 -11.57 25.37
C GLN A 334 -8.15 -12.24 24.09
N THR A 335 -7.46 -11.48 23.23
CA THR A 335 -6.93 -11.99 21.97
C THR A 335 -5.47 -11.55 21.75
N VAL A 336 -4.63 -12.51 21.37
CA VAL A 336 -3.21 -12.28 21.06
C VAL A 336 -2.93 -12.61 19.59
N TYR A 337 -2.32 -11.68 18.87
CA TYR A 337 -1.68 -11.92 17.58
C TYR A 337 -0.17 -11.92 17.76
N HIS A 338 0.45 -13.10 17.64
CA HIS A 338 1.88 -13.29 17.89
C HIS A 338 2.67 -13.23 16.58
N ALA A 339 3.16 -12.03 16.23
CA ALA A 339 3.94 -11.77 15.03
C ALA A 339 5.45 -11.56 15.31
N ALA A 340 5.87 -11.59 16.58
CA ALA A 340 7.27 -11.46 16.97
C ALA A 340 8.07 -12.71 16.57
N ALA A 341 8.95 -12.59 15.58
CA ALA A 341 9.84 -13.67 15.15
C ALA A 341 11.01 -13.13 14.32
N TYR A 342 12.17 -13.81 14.36
CA TYR A 342 13.23 -13.64 13.37
C TYR A 342 12.90 -14.46 12.14
N LYS A 343 12.90 -13.81 10.96
CA LYS A 343 12.41 -14.41 9.70
C LYS A 343 13.46 -14.57 8.60
N HIS A 344 14.59 -13.87 8.70
CA HIS A 344 15.62 -13.90 7.66
C HIS A 344 16.46 -15.17 7.78
N VAL A 345 16.28 -16.11 6.84
CA VAL A 345 16.95 -17.42 6.86
C VAL A 345 18.46 -17.29 7.05
N PRO A 346 19.21 -16.51 6.24
CA PRO A 346 20.66 -16.41 6.43
C PRO A 346 21.07 -15.84 7.79
N MET A 347 20.31 -14.87 8.32
CA MET A 347 20.62 -14.29 9.62
C MET A 347 20.44 -15.31 10.75
N VAL A 348 19.40 -16.14 10.67
CA VAL A 348 19.15 -17.17 11.69
C VAL A 348 20.12 -18.34 11.55
N GLU A 349 20.55 -18.71 10.33
CA GLU A 349 21.61 -19.71 10.12
C GLU A 349 22.94 -19.27 10.77
N HIS A 350 23.28 -18.00 10.72
CA HIS A 350 24.46 -17.45 11.36
C HIS A 350 24.30 -17.11 12.85
N ASN A 351 23.07 -17.25 13.41
CA ASN A 351 22.74 -16.92 14.82
C ASN A 351 21.71 -17.94 15.34
N ILE A 352 22.11 -19.21 15.43
CA ILE A 352 21.20 -20.32 15.73
C ILE A 352 20.54 -20.14 17.11
N ALA A 353 21.33 -19.83 18.12
CA ALA A 353 20.83 -19.62 19.49
C ALA A 353 19.75 -18.55 19.54
N GLU A 354 19.98 -17.38 18.93
CA GLU A 354 19.02 -16.29 18.87
C GLU A 354 17.73 -16.70 18.16
N GLY A 355 17.85 -17.47 17.06
CA GLY A 355 16.70 -18.00 16.33
C GLY A 355 15.82 -18.89 17.21
N VAL A 356 16.43 -19.84 17.94
CA VAL A 356 15.71 -20.75 18.85
C VAL A 356 15.12 -19.99 20.04
N LEU A 357 15.90 -19.17 20.72
CA LEU A 357 15.45 -18.42 21.90
C LEU A 357 14.31 -17.46 21.59
N ASN A 358 14.34 -16.80 20.44
CA ASN A 358 13.28 -15.87 20.07
C ASN A 358 12.04 -16.59 19.50
N ASN A 359 12.22 -17.46 18.51
CA ASN A 359 11.11 -18.05 17.79
C ASN A 359 10.42 -19.19 18.55
N VAL A 360 11.20 -20.02 19.26
CA VAL A 360 10.64 -21.16 20.01
C VAL A 360 10.32 -20.73 21.44
N MET A 361 11.31 -20.25 22.19
CA MET A 361 11.12 -19.94 23.59
C MET A 361 10.27 -18.67 23.77
N GLY A 362 10.42 -17.66 22.87
CA GLY A 362 9.55 -16.49 22.85
C GLY A 362 8.08 -16.85 22.60
N THR A 363 7.79 -17.77 21.67
CA THR A 363 6.43 -18.29 21.44
C THR A 363 5.92 -19.08 22.65
N LEU A 364 6.74 -19.97 23.21
CA LEU A 364 6.40 -20.73 24.41
C LEU A 364 6.08 -19.83 25.60
N ASN A 365 6.92 -18.82 25.88
CA ASN A 365 6.70 -17.88 26.97
C ASN A 365 5.39 -17.11 26.78
N THR A 366 5.13 -16.65 25.56
CA THR A 366 3.90 -15.92 25.22
C THR A 366 2.67 -16.81 25.37
N ALA A 367 2.74 -18.06 24.90
CA ALA A 367 1.64 -19.04 25.03
C ALA A 367 1.35 -19.41 26.50
N GLN A 368 2.38 -19.64 27.30
CA GLN A 368 2.22 -19.93 28.72
C GLN A 368 1.66 -18.73 29.49
N ALA A 369 2.08 -17.51 29.16
CA ALA A 369 1.48 -16.29 29.70
C ALA A 369 0.01 -16.17 29.33
N ALA A 370 -0.36 -16.51 28.08
CA ALA A 370 -1.74 -16.52 27.64
C ALA A 370 -2.61 -17.51 28.43
N ILE A 371 -2.12 -18.73 28.67
CA ILE A 371 -2.81 -19.73 29.51
C ILE A 371 -3.02 -19.18 30.94
N GLN A 372 -1.96 -18.64 31.55
CA GLN A 372 -2.00 -18.12 32.91
C GLN A 372 -2.92 -16.91 33.07
N ALA A 373 -2.95 -16.02 32.08
CA ALA A 373 -3.81 -14.84 32.08
C ALA A 373 -5.24 -15.12 31.61
N GLY A 374 -5.55 -16.36 31.15
CA GLY A 374 -6.86 -16.74 30.66
C GLY A 374 -7.25 -16.13 29.33
N VAL A 375 -6.28 -15.88 28.45
CA VAL A 375 -6.50 -15.39 27.07
C VAL A 375 -7.38 -16.37 26.30
N ALA A 376 -8.40 -15.88 25.61
CA ALA A 376 -9.33 -16.73 24.87
C ALA A 376 -8.76 -17.18 23.53
N ASN A 377 -8.11 -16.28 22.78
CA ASN A 377 -7.63 -16.54 21.44
C ASN A 377 -6.15 -16.19 21.29
N PHE A 378 -5.38 -17.10 20.73
CA PHE A 378 -3.96 -16.91 20.43
C PHE A 378 -3.68 -17.30 18.99
N VAL A 379 -3.25 -16.35 18.17
CA VAL A 379 -2.96 -16.56 16.74
C VAL A 379 -1.47 -16.39 16.49
N LEU A 380 -0.79 -17.48 16.09
CA LEU A 380 0.62 -17.45 15.69
C LEU A 380 0.73 -17.16 14.20
N ILE A 381 1.48 -16.14 13.85
CA ILE A 381 1.92 -15.89 12.48
C ILE A 381 3.06 -16.85 12.14
N SER A 382 2.83 -17.76 11.20
CA SER A 382 3.78 -18.74 10.73
C SER A 382 4.15 -18.54 9.26
N THR A 383 4.80 -19.50 8.65
CA THR A 383 5.38 -19.37 7.31
C THR A 383 5.34 -20.70 6.55
N ASP A 384 5.34 -20.64 5.21
CA ASP A 384 5.56 -21.76 4.29
C ASP A 384 6.88 -22.51 4.59
N LYS A 385 7.89 -21.81 5.12
CA LYS A 385 9.22 -22.39 5.46
C LYS A 385 9.20 -23.35 6.66
N ALA A 386 8.08 -23.38 7.40
CA ALA A 386 7.83 -24.39 8.44
C ALA A 386 7.46 -25.77 7.85
N VAL A 387 7.13 -25.84 6.55
CA VAL A 387 6.80 -27.08 5.83
C VAL A 387 8.09 -27.74 5.37
N ARG A 388 8.36 -28.98 5.83
CA ARG A 388 9.59 -29.73 5.53
C ARG A 388 10.84 -28.82 5.52
N PRO A 389 11.22 -28.22 6.67
CA PRO A 389 12.26 -27.21 6.72
C PRO A 389 13.60 -27.72 6.19
N THR A 390 14.34 -26.85 5.50
CA THR A 390 15.74 -27.10 5.11
C THR A 390 16.72 -26.22 5.88
N ASN A 391 16.18 -25.37 6.75
CA ASN A 391 16.92 -24.33 7.47
C ASN A 391 16.44 -24.23 8.92
N VAL A 392 17.30 -23.65 9.77
CA VAL A 392 17.03 -23.45 11.20
C VAL A 392 15.82 -22.55 11.43
N MET A 393 15.69 -21.46 10.68
CA MET A 393 14.55 -20.54 10.83
C MET A 393 13.22 -21.26 10.63
N GLY A 394 13.05 -22.00 9.55
CA GLY A 394 11.85 -22.80 9.28
C GLY A 394 11.61 -23.87 10.35
N SER A 395 12.70 -24.55 10.80
CA SER A 395 12.65 -25.53 11.87
C SER A 395 12.18 -24.90 13.21
N THR A 396 12.69 -23.72 13.57
CA THR A 396 12.24 -23.01 14.78
C THR A 396 10.76 -22.59 14.70
N LYS A 397 10.28 -22.17 13.52
CA LYS A 397 8.86 -21.85 13.33
C LYS A 397 7.99 -23.10 13.43
N ARG A 398 8.42 -24.24 12.86
CA ARG A 398 7.67 -25.50 13.00
C ARG A 398 7.65 -25.98 14.45
N LEU A 399 8.77 -25.88 15.18
CA LEU A 399 8.82 -26.24 16.59
C LEU A 399 7.92 -25.34 17.46
N ALA A 400 7.80 -24.07 17.12
CA ALA A 400 6.83 -23.15 17.73
C ALA A 400 5.38 -23.60 17.48
N GLU A 401 5.04 -24.01 16.25
CA GLU A 401 3.72 -24.60 15.96
C GLU A 401 3.46 -25.87 16.76
N LEU A 402 4.43 -26.81 16.79
CA LEU A 402 4.34 -28.04 17.59
C LEU A 402 4.08 -27.74 19.08
N THR A 403 4.72 -26.69 19.62
CA THR A 403 4.51 -26.25 20.99
C THR A 403 3.07 -25.82 21.24
N LEU A 404 2.49 -25.05 20.33
CA LEU A 404 1.09 -24.61 20.45
C LEU A 404 0.09 -25.75 20.23
N GLN A 405 0.38 -26.66 19.30
CA GLN A 405 -0.44 -27.85 19.07
C GLN A 405 -0.45 -28.75 20.31
N ALA A 406 0.73 -29.01 20.90
CA ALA A 406 0.86 -29.79 22.14
C ALA A 406 0.07 -29.17 23.30
N LEU A 407 0.24 -27.86 23.53
CA LEU A 407 -0.50 -27.13 24.56
C LEU A 407 -2.01 -27.11 24.28
N SER A 408 -2.43 -27.03 23.03
CA SER A 408 -3.86 -27.03 22.69
C SER A 408 -4.58 -28.35 23.02
N LYS A 409 -3.87 -29.45 23.00
CA LYS A 409 -4.41 -30.79 23.33
C LYS A 409 -4.38 -31.09 24.83
N GLU A 410 -3.75 -30.22 25.63
CA GLU A 410 -3.60 -30.42 27.07
C GLU A 410 -4.54 -29.47 27.83
N PRO A 411 -5.64 -29.98 28.44
CA PRO A 411 -6.61 -29.13 29.11
C PRO A 411 -6.12 -28.53 30.42
N ALA A 412 -5.09 -29.13 31.04
CA ALA A 412 -4.51 -28.67 32.29
C ALA A 412 -2.99 -28.89 32.33
N PRO A 413 -2.19 -28.24 31.49
CA PRO A 413 -0.75 -28.47 31.41
C PRO A 413 -0.04 -28.03 32.69
N VAL A 414 0.98 -28.82 33.07
CA VAL A 414 2.08 -28.32 33.89
C VAL A 414 3.00 -27.54 32.98
N LEU A 415 3.15 -26.26 33.23
CA LEU A 415 3.85 -25.36 32.35
C LEU A 415 5.37 -25.66 32.33
N PHE A 416 6.04 -25.37 31.23
CA PHE A 416 7.48 -25.53 31.11
C PHE A 416 8.21 -24.61 32.09
N GLY A 417 9.16 -25.18 32.84
CA GLY A 417 9.91 -24.46 33.88
C GLY A 417 9.16 -24.31 35.22
N ASP A 418 7.95 -24.86 35.35
CA ASP A 418 7.27 -24.95 36.66
C ASP A 418 7.84 -26.14 37.46
N THR A 419 8.59 -25.83 38.50
CA THR A 419 9.21 -26.81 39.40
C THR A 419 8.23 -27.33 40.47
N ALA A 420 7.15 -26.61 40.72
CA ALA A 420 6.12 -26.99 41.70
C ALA A 420 5.12 -28.03 41.15
N GLY A 421 5.16 -28.31 39.85
CA GLY A 421 4.26 -29.27 39.21
C GLY A 421 2.79 -28.84 39.18
N ILE A 422 2.51 -27.55 39.28
CA ILE A 422 1.14 -27.01 39.35
C ILE A 422 0.53 -27.00 37.95
N SER A 423 -0.54 -27.75 37.76
CA SER A 423 -1.30 -27.71 36.52
C SER A 423 -2.14 -26.43 36.42
N ARG A 424 -2.27 -25.90 35.22
CA ARG A 424 -3.05 -24.68 34.92
C ARG A 424 -4.15 -24.99 33.91
N VAL A 425 -5.40 -24.62 34.25
CA VAL A 425 -6.52 -24.80 33.30
C VAL A 425 -6.25 -24.03 32.03
N ASN A 426 -6.26 -24.73 30.90
CA ASN A 426 -6.05 -24.15 29.57
C ASN A 426 -7.40 -23.95 28.86
N ARG A 427 -7.77 -22.70 28.66
CA ARG A 427 -8.96 -22.29 27.89
C ARG A 427 -8.58 -21.56 26.60
N THR A 428 -7.29 -21.41 26.30
CA THR A 428 -6.78 -20.67 25.18
C THR A 428 -6.90 -21.48 23.90
N ARG A 429 -7.56 -20.93 22.90
CA ARG A 429 -7.60 -21.50 21.53
C ARG A 429 -6.36 -21.04 20.77
N PHE A 430 -5.45 -21.97 20.51
CA PHE A 430 -4.25 -21.71 19.73
C PHE A 430 -4.50 -21.99 18.25
N THR A 431 -4.20 -21.02 17.41
CA THR A 431 -4.34 -21.07 15.95
C THR A 431 -3.02 -20.67 15.31
N MET A 432 -2.55 -21.45 14.36
CA MET A 432 -1.35 -21.16 13.57
C MET A 432 -1.74 -20.83 12.15
N VAL A 433 -1.16 -19.77 11.55
CA VAL A 433 -1.48 -19.34 10.19
C VAL A 433 -0.21 -19.27 9.36
N ARG A 434 -0.12 -20.12 8.34
CA ARG A 434 0.99 -20.20 7.39
C ARG A 434 0.68 -19.43 6.12
N PHE A 435 1.66 -18.70 5.66
CA PHE A 435 1.65 -18.07 4.33
C PHE A 435 3.07 -17.85 3.82
N GLY A 436 3.20 -17.61 2.52
CA GLY A 436 4.48 -17.39 1.84
C GLY A 436 5.04 -15.99 2.02
N ASN A 437 5.72 -15.49 1.00
CA ASN A 437 6.32 -14.16 1.07
C ASN A 437 5.25 -13.06 0.94
N VAL A 438 5.48 -11.94 1.64
CA VAL A 438 4.64 -10.76 1.51
C VAL A 438 5.41 -9.64 0.80
N LEU A 439 4.71 -8.95 -0.09
CA LEU A 439 5.26 -7.88 -0.93
C LEU A 439 5.69 -6.68 -0.09
N GLY A 440 6.85 -6.11 -0.42
CA GLY A 440 7.31 -4.87 0.22
C GLY A 440 7.73 -5.02 1.70
N SER A 441 7.81 -6.25 2.23
CA SER A 441 8.27 -6.45 3.61
C SER A 441 9.76 -6.12 3.77
N SER A 442 10.15 -5.65 4.96
CA SER A 442 11.53 -5.28 5.28
C SER A 442 12.52 -6.38 4.93
N GLY A 443 13.58 -6.05 4.18
CA GLY A 443 14.61 -6.97 3.74
C GLY A 443 14.17 -8.00 2.68
N SER A 444 13.02 -7.81 2.02
CA SER A 444 12.58 -8.66 0.92
C SER A 444 13.24 -8.27 -0.42
N VAL A 445 13.09 -9.13 -1.43
CA VAL A 445 13.73 -8.99 -2.74
C VAL A 445 13.31 -7.73 -3.49
N ILE A 446 12.08 -7.26 -3.33
CA ILE A 446 11.52 -6.13 -4.05
C ILE A 446 12.17 -4.80 -3.67
N PRO A 447 12.25 -4.39 -2.39
CA PRO A 447 13.02 -3.22 -1.99
C PRO A 447 14.50 -3.30 -2.40
N LEU A 448 15.08 -4.50 -2.40
CA LEU A 448 16.44 -4.71 -2.89
C LEU A 448 16.55 -4.36 -4.38
N PHE A 449 15.65 -4.90 -5.23
CA PHE A 449 15.64 -4.62 -6.66
C PHE A 449 15.44 -3.13 -6.96
N HIS A 450 14.50 -2.46 -6.29
CA HIS A 450 14.34 -1.01 -6.44
C HIS A 450 15.63 -0.23 -6.11
N LYS A 451 16.31 -0.62 -5.02
CA LYS A 451 17.59 0.00 -4.64
C LYS A 451 18.66 -0.25 -5.70
N GLN A 452 18.77 -1.48 -6.21
CA GLN A 452 19.75 -1.87 -7.22
C GLN A 452 19.47 -1.16 -8.56
N ILE A 453 18.21 -1.06 -9.01
CA ILE A 453 17.81 -0.32 -10.21
C ILE A 453 18.23 1.15 -10.07
N LYS A 454 17.88 1.79 -8.95
CA LYS A 454 18.28 3.17 -8.66
C LYS A 454 19.79 3.40 -8.70
N SER A 455 20.58 2.37 -8.33
CA SER A 455 22.05 2.43 -8.32
C SER A 455 22.68 2.07 -9.67
N GLY A 456 21.89 1.77 -10.72
CA GLY A 456 22.38 1.36 -12.04
C GLY A 456 22.74 -0.13 -12.15
N GLY A 457 22.26 -0.97 -11.22
CA GLY A 457 22.47 -2.43 -11.19
C GLY A 457 23.81 -2.86 -10.58
N PRO A 458 24.20 -4.15 -10.74
CA PRO A 458 23.38 -5.23 -11.27
C PRO A 458 22.23 -5.64 -10.33
N LEU A 459 21.17 -6.30 -10.86
CA LEU A 459 20.20 -6.99 -10.02
C LEU A 459 20.73 -8.37 -9.65
N THR A 460 20.67 -8.71 -8.36
CA THR A 460 21.16 -9.99 -7.87
C THR A 460 20.03 -10.97 -7.59
N VAL A 461 20.04 -12.11 -8.27
CA VAL A 461 19.10 -13.21 -8.11
C VAL A 461 19.85 -14.44 -7.67
N THR A 462 19.35 -15.19 -6.68
CA THR A 462 20.09 -16.31 -6.12
C THR A 462 20.13 -17.52 -7.07
N HIS A 463 19.11 -17.73 -7.89
CA HIS A 463 19.11 -18.82 -8.87
C HIS A 463 18.11 -18.55 -10.02
N PRO A 464 18.40 -18.89 -11.29
CA PRO A 464 17.52 -18.60 -12.43
C PRO A 464 16.15 -19.30 -12.36
N LYS A 465 16.05 -20.43 -11.66
CA LYS A 465 14.82 -21.21 -11.52
C LYS A 465 14.08 -20.97 -10.20
N ILE A 466 14.56 -20.02 -9.36
CA ILE A 466 13.95 -19.79 -8.04
C ILE A 466 12.55 -19.22 -8.19
N THR A 467 11.60 -19.81 -7.49
CA THR A 467 10.22 -19.31 -7.41
C THR A 467 9.83 -18.98 -5.99
N ARG A 468 8.92 -18.04 -5.83
CA ARG A 468 8.30 -17.69 -4.54
C ARG A 468 6.82 -17.39 -4.73
N TYR A 469 6.04 -17.69 -3.70
CA TYR A 469 4.66 -17.25 -3.60
C TYR A 469 4.62 -15.84 -3.00
N PHE A 470 3.72 -15.02 -3.50
CA PHE A 470 3.57 -13.65 -3.01
C PHE A 470 2.11 -13.30 -2.70
N MET A 471 1.96 -12.51 -1.65
CA MET A 471 0.69 -11.92 -1.22
C MET A 471 0.94 -10.47 -0.78
N THR A 472 -0.06 -9.61 -0.82
CA THR A 472 0.09 -8.26 -0.23
C THR A 472 0.05 -8.33 1.30
N ILE A 473 0.74 -7.40 1.97
CA ILE A 473 0.72 -7.33 3.45
C ILE A 473 -0.70 -7.13 3.98
N PRO A 474 -1.53 -6.21 3.41
CA PRO A 474 -2.92 -6.04 3.84
C PRO A 474 -3.78 -7.30 3.67
N GLU A 475 -3.62 -8.02 2.58
CA GLU A 475 -4.34 -9.28 2.32
C GLU A 475 -3.95 -10.35 3.35
N ALA A 476 -2.64 -10.53 3.59
CA ALA A 476 -2.14 -11.48 4.58
C ALA A 476 -2.68 -11.19 5.99
N ALA A 477 -2.62 -9.93 6.43
CA ALA A 477 -3.14 -9.53 7.74
C ALA A 477 -4.65 -9.77 7.87
N GLN A 478 -5.43 -9.43 6.83
CA GLN A 478 -6.87 -9.64 6.78
C GLN A 478 -7.23 -11.13 6.88
N LEU A 479 -6.54 -11.99 6.13
CA LEU A 479 -6.77 -13.44 6.16
C LEU A 479 -6.31 -14.05 7.50
N VAL A 480 -5.23 -13.55 8.11
CA VAL A 480 -4.78 -13.96 9.46
C VAL A 480 -5.85 -13.67 10.51
N ILE A 481 -6.47 -12.49 10.47
CA ILE A 481 -7.55 -12.13 11.41
C ILE A 481 -8.74 -13.09 11.24
N GLN A 482 -9.16 -13.36 10.01
CA GLN A 482 -10.26 -14.27 9.71
C GLN A 482 -9.95 -15.71 10.11
N ALA A 483 -8.74 -16.21 9.83
CA ALA A 483 -8.27 -17.52 10.25
C ALA A 483 -8.29 -17.66 11.78
N GLY A 484 -7.83 -16.63 12.51
CA GLY A 484 -7.87 -16.60 13.98
C GLY A 484 -9.28 -16.73 14.55
N SER A 485 -10.27 -16.21 13.86
CA SER A 485 -11.68 -16.30 14.25
C SER A 485 -12.30 -17.68 13.99
N MET A 486 -11.77 -18.44 13.05
CA MET A 486 -12.24 -19.80 12.72
C MET A 486 -11.60 -20.89 13.59
N GLY A 487 -10.49 -20.60 14.26
CA GLY A 487 -9.73 -21.59 15.01
C GLY A 487 -10.51 -22.21 16.16
N MET A 488 -10.50 -23.53 16.26
CA MET A 488 -11.11 -24.32 17.32
C MET A 488 -10.09 -24.75 18.39
N GLY A 489 -8.80 -24.63 18.09
CA GLY A 489 -7.69 -24.98 18.97
C GLY A 489 -6.80 -26.09 18.43
N GLY A 490 -5.53 -25.75 18.15
CA GLY A 490 -4.53 -26.63 17.54
C GLY A 490 -4.55 -26.63 16.01
N ASP A 491 -5.37 -25.78 15.40
CA ASP A 491 -5.53 -25.70 13.96
C ASP A 491 -4.34 -25.01 13.29
N VAL A 492 -3.90 -25.59 12.17
CA VAL A 492 -2.92 -25.00 11.27
C VAL A 492 -3.65 -24.57 10.00
N PHE A 493 -3.84 -23.28 9.82
CA PHE A 493 -4.38 -22.74 8.59
C PHE A 493 -3.28 -22.35 7.62
N VAL A 494 -3.57 -22.55 6.34
CA VAL A 494 -2.71 -22.17 5.22
C VAL A 494 -3.46 -21.24 4.30
N LEU A 495 -2.86 -20.10 4.03
CA LEU A 495 -3.45 -19.12 3.12
C LEU A 495 -3.17 -19.52 1.67
N ASP A 496 -4.17 -19.41 0.81
CA ASP A 496 -4.00 -19.60 -0.62
C ASP A 496 -3.11 -18.48 -1.19
N MET A 497 -1.94 -18.86 -1.66
CA MET A 497 -0.94 -17.92 -2.19
C MET A 497 -1.04 -17.71 -3.71
N GLY A 498 -1.97 -18.40 -4.39
CA GLY A 498 -2.06 -18.41 -5.86
C GLY A 498 -0.86 -19.06 -6.52
N GLU A 499 -0.50 -18.59 -7.71
CA GLU A 499 0.59 -19.18 -8.51
C GLU A 499 1.98 -18.70 -8.06
N PRO A 500 3.00 -19.58 -8.11
CA PRO A 500 4.37 -19.19 -7.80
C PRO A 500 4.98 -18.30 -8.89
N VAL A 501 5.75 -17.30 -8.49
CA VAL A 501 6.39 -16.33 -9.37
C VAL A 501 7.88 -16.60 -9.46
N LYS A 502 8.45 -16.66 -10.67
CA LYS A 502 9.89 -16.72 -10.87
C LYS A 502 10.53 -15.36 -10.56
N ILE A 503 11.55 -15.38 -9.72
CA ILE A 503 12.21 -14.14 -9.27
C ILE A 503 12.95 -13.44 -10.42
N VAL A 504 13.49 -14.19 -11.37
CA VAL A 504 14.14 -13.61 -12.55
C VAL A 504 13.14 -12.86 -13.43
N GLU A 505 11.95 -13.43 -13.69
CA GLU A 505 10.91 -12.75 -14.47
C GLU A 505 10.43 -11.47 -13.76
N LEU A 506 10.33 -11.50 -12.43
CA LEU A 506 10.00 -10.31 -11.64
C LEU A 506 11.09 -9.22 -11.78
N ALA A 507 12.37 -9.61 -11.75
CA ALA A 507 13.50 -8.70 -11.94
C ALA A 507 13.46 -8.04 -13.32
N GLU A 508 13.26 -8.81 -14.38
CA GLU A 508 13.15 -8.33 -15.76
C GLU A 508 12.00 -7.31 -15.90
N ARG A 509 10.82 -7.65 -15.39
CA ARG A 509 9.65 -6.76 -15.42
C ARG A 509 9.91 -5.44 -14.68
N MET A 510 10.56 -5.48 -13.52
CA MET A 510 10.90 -4.27 -12.78
C MET A 510 11.89 -3.38 -13.53
N ILE A 511 12.87 -3.96 -14.23
CA ILE A 511 13.80 -3.21 -15.10
C ILE A 511 13.03 -2.53 -16.23
N HIS A 512 12.19 -3.26 -16.96
CA HIS A 512 11.44 -2.73 -18.11
C HIS A 512 10.47 -1.63 -17.69
N LEU A 513 9.72 -1.80 -16.60
CA LEU A 513 8.80 -0.78 -16.10
C LEU A 513 9.50 0.46 -15.55
N SER A 514 10.79 0.36 -15.23
CA SER A 514 11.63 1.52 -14.92
C SER A 514 12.15 2.25 -16.17
N GLY A 515 11.71 1.85 -17.36
CA GLY A 515 12.13 2.42 -18.65
C GLY A 515 13.54 2.01 -19.07
N LEU A 516 14.07 0.93 -18.48
CA LEU A 516 15.41 0.42 -18.71
C LEU A 516 15.36 -0.94 -19.40
N SER A 517 16.45 -1.32 -20.01
CA SER A 517 16.58 -2.58 -20.74
C SER A 517 17.52 -3.55 -20.05
N VAL A 518 17.18 -4.85 -20.13
CA VAL A 518 18.04 -5.90 -19.57
C VAL A 518 19.26 -6.11 -20.46
N ARG A 519 20.45 -6.03 -19.85
CA ARG A 519 21.71 -6.41 -20.49
C ARG A 519 21.86 -7.93 -20.51
N SER A 520 21.95 -8.51 -21.69
CA SER A 520 22.06 -9.94 -21.90
C SER A 520 22.91 -10.24 -23.14
N GLU A 521 23.20 -11.50 -23.43
CA GLU A 521 23.87 -11.89 -24.68
C GLU A 521 23.11 -11.42 -25.93
N LYS A 522 21.77 -11.38 -25.86
CA LYS A 522 20.91 -10.87 -26.94
C LYS A 522 20.85 -9.36 -27.02
N ASN A 523 21.12 -8.66 -25.92
CA ASN A 523 21.17 -7.20 -25.82
C ASN A 523 22.41 -6.75 -25.04
N PRO A 524 23.61 -6.76 -25.64
CA PRO A 524 24.86 -6.41 -24.95
C PRO A 524 24.92 -4.95 -24.48
N HIS A 525 24.13 -4.07 -25.09
CA HIS A 525 24.05 -2.64 -24.77
C HIS A 525 22.91 -2.30 -23.80
N GLY A 526 22.25 -3.31 -23.23
CA GLY A 526 21.22 -3.07 -22.23
C GLY A 526 21.76 -2.32 -20.99
N ASP A 527 20.85 -1.68 -20.28
CA ASP A 527 21.20 -0.79 -19.16
C ASP A 527 21.65 -1.55 -17.91
N ILE A 528 20.90 -2.61 -17.51
CA ILE A 528 21.09 -3.32 -16.26
C ILE A 528 21.26 -4.83 -16.49
N SER A 529 22.29 -5.43 -15.89
CA SER A 529 22.48 -6.88 -15.90
C SER A 529 21.78 -7.56 -14.70
N ILE A 530 21.42 -8.84 -14.88
CA ILE A 530 20.96 -9.72 -13.81
C ILE A 530 22.09 -10.71 -13.53
N GLU A 531 22.55 -10.74 -12.28
CA GLU A 531 23.62 -11.63 -11.82
C GLU A 531 23.08 -12.73 -10.92
N PHE A 532 23.59 -13.97 -11.11
CA PHE A 532 23.21 -15.11 -10.31
C PHE A 532 24.27 -15.37 -9.24
N THR A 533 23.87 -15.20 -7.96
CA THR A 533 24.80 -15.27 -6.81
C THR A 533 24.93 -16.65 -6.20
N GLY A 534 24.13 -17.63 -6.61
CA GLY A 534 23.99 -18.93 -5.95
C GLY A 534 22.99 -18.89 -4.79
N LEU A 535 22.44 -20.07 -4.45
CA LEU A 535 21.54 -20.20 -3.30
C LEU A 535 22.30 -19.94 -2.00
N ARG A 536 21.67 -19.23 -1.08
CA ARG A 536 22.21 -18.96 0.25
C ARG A 536 22.07 -20.19 1.15
N PRO A 537 22.82 -20.29 2.27
CA PRO A 537 22.66 -21.37 3.23
C PRO A 537 21.19 -21.50 3.68
N GLY A 538 20.66 -22.73 3.58
CA GLY A 538 19.29 -23.05 3.94
C GLY A 538 18.18 -22.54 3.00
N GLU A 539 18.51 -21.87 1.88
CA GLU A 539 17.53 -21.37 0.93
C GLU A 539 17.01 -22.46 0.01
N LYS A 540 15.68 -22.65 -0.04
CA LYS A 540 15.02 -23.56 -0.97
C LYS A 540 14.91 -22.98 -2.37
N LEU A 541 15.06 -23.83 -3.39
CA LEU A 541 14.78 -23.45 -4.78
C LEU A 541 13.27 -23.20 -5.00
N TYR A 542 12.44 -24.09 -4.47
CA TYR A 542 10.99 -24.02 -4.50
C TYR A 542 10.43 -24.09 -3.07
N GLU A 543 9.48 -23.25 -2.73
CA GLU A 543 8.78 -23.30 -1.45
C GLU A 543 7.52 -24.18 -1.57
N GLU A 544 7.18 -24.86 -0.48
CA GLU A 544 6.02 -25.74 -0.38
C GLU A 544 5.02 -25.13 0.59
N LEU A 545 3.77 -25.00 0.19
CA LEU A 545 2.72 -24.46 1.06
C LEU A 545 2.16 -25.52 2.00
N LEU A 546 2.15 -26.81 1.58
CA LEU A 546 1.48 -27.91 2.24
C LEU A 546 2.28 -29.23 2.14
N ILE A 547 2.02 -30.15 3.08
CA ILE A 547 2.49 -31.53 3.05
C ILE A 547 1.31 -32.43 2.64
N GLY A 548 1.37 -33.01 1.43
CA GLY A 548 0.42 -34.03 0.96
C GLY A 548 -1.01 -33.49 0.69
N ASP A 549 -1.95 -34.45 0.49
CA ASP A 549 -3.35 -34.19 0.12
C ASP A 549 -4.28 -33.92 1.33
N ASN A 550 -3.75 -33.78 2.55
CA ASN A 550 -4.50 -33.65 3.79
C ASN A 550 -5.00 -32.21 4.06
N VAL A 551 -5.52 -31.57 3.03
CA VAL A 551 -6.03 -30.21 3.13
C VAL A 551 -7.55 -30.24 3.13
N VAL A 552 -8.14 -29.58 4.10
CA VAL A 552 -9.60 -29.42 4.19
C VAL A 552 -9.97 -27.98 3.86
N VAL A 553 -10.91 -27.81 2.95
CA VAL A 553 -11.49 -26.50 2.63
C VAL A 553 -12.23 -25.97 3.85
N THR A 554 -12.02 -24.70 4.18
CA THR A 554 -12.76 -24.03 5.27
C THR A 554 -13.99 -23.28 4.71
N GLN A 555 -14.73 -22.61 5.59
CA GLN A 555 -15.79 -21.69 5.17
C GLN A 555 -15.29 -20.47 4.39
N HIS A 556 -13.98 -20.19 4.42
CA HIS A 556 -13.35 -19.08 3.70
C HIS A 556 -12.58 -19.62 2.48
N PRO A 557 -12.86 -19.17 1.24
CA PRO A 557 -12.28 -19.75 0.02
C PRO A 557 -10.75 -19.65 -0.07
N MET A 558 -10.14 -18.67 0.62
CA MET A 558 -8.69 -18.44 0.60
C MET A 558 -7.96 -18.97 1.83
N ILE A 559 -8.63 -19.71 2.70
CA ILE A 559 -8.05 -20.26 3.93
C ILE A 559 -8.35 -21.76 3.97
N MET A 560 -7.30 -22.56 3.99
CA MET A 560 -7.37 -24.01 4.08
C MET A 560 -6.89 -24.46 5.45
N SER A 561 -7.40 -25.59 5.96
CA SER A 561 -6.94 -26.24 7.19
C SER A 561 -6.04 -27.40 6.86
N ALA A 562 -4.88 -27.46 7.49
CA ALA A 562 -3.93 -28.57 7.37
C ALA A 562 -3.97 -29.44 8.63
N HIS A 563 -4.00 -30.77 8.42
CA HIS A 563 -3.83 -31.72 9.51
C HIS A 563 -2.36 -32.11 9.61
N GLU A 564 -1.76 -31.77 10.73
CA GLU A 564 -0.33 -31.95 10.96
C GLU A 564 -0.08 -32.80 12.20
N ASP A 565 0.92 -33.69 12.13
CA ASP A 565 1.39 -34.45 13.28
C ASP A 565 1.93 -33.51 14.38
N TYR A 566 1.70 -33.87 15.63
CA TYR A 566 2.20 -33.16 16.79
C TYR A 566 2.73 -34.14 17.85
N LEU A 567 3.51 -33.63 18.79
CA LEU A 567 4.03 -34.37 19.92
C LEU A 567 3.18 -34.09 21.19
N ALA A 568 3.00 -35.11 22.03
CA ALA A 568 2.39 -34.90 23.34
C ALA A 568 3.21 -33.89 24.17
N TRP A 569 2.53 -33.07 24.96
CA TRP A 569 3.17 -31.99 25.73
C TRP A 569 4.33 -32.47 26.62
N GLU A 570 4.14 -33.59 27.33
CA GLU A 570 5.17 -34.14 28.22
C GLU A 570 6.44 -34.56 27.46
N VAL A 571 6.30 -35.15 26.28
CA VAL A 571 7.43 -35.52 25.41
C VAL A 571 8.13 -34.26 24.90
N LEU A 572 7.36 -33.28 24.45
CA LEU A 572 7.92 -32.04 23.93
C LEU A 572 8.68 -31.24 24.99
N LYS A 573 8.18 -31.20 26.25
CA LYS A 573 8.89 -30.56 27.37
C LYS A 573 10.30 -31.09 27.56
N VAL A 574 10.47 -32.42 27.48
CA VAL A 574 11.80 -33.05 27.60
C VAL A 574 12.73 -32.60 26.47
N LYS A 575 12.21 -32.58 25.23
CA LYS A 575 12.99 -32.12 24.07
C LYS A 575 13.38 -30.65 24.20
N LEU A 576 12.47 -29.78 24.63
CA LEU A 576 12.74 -28.35 24.86
C LEU A 576 13.77 -28.15 25.99
N LYS A 577 13.75 -28.96 27.05
CA LYS A 577 14.75 -28.90 28.11
C LYS A 577 16.15 -29.26 27.60
N HIS A 578 16.26 -30.33 26.80
CA HIS A 578 17.53 -30.72 26.19
C HIS A 578 18.01 -29.65 25.19
N LEU A 579 17.09 -29.05 24.44
CA LEU A 579 17.42 -27.98 23.49
C LEU A 579 18.01 -26.76 24.22
N LEU A 580 17.44 -26.35 25.34
CA LEU A 580 18.00 -25.26 26.15
C LEU A 580 19.36 -25.61 26.74
N ALA A 581 19.53 -26.82 27.29
CA ALA A 581 20.82 -27.26 27.81
C ALA A 581 21.92 -27.24 26.75
N ALA A 582 21.60 -27.72 25.53
CA ALA A 582 22.55 -27.66 24.41
C ALA A 582 22.89 -26.22 23.96
N LEU A 583 21.92 -25.30 24.09
CA LEU A 583 22.17 -23.87 23.81
C LEU A 583 23.03 -23.20 24.89
N ASP A 584 22.82 -23.55 26.17
CA ASP A 584 23.63 -23.05 27.27
C ASP A 584 25.09 -23.53 27.20
N GLU A 585 25.32 -24.71 26.58
CA GLU A 585 26.66 -25.27 26.32
C GLU A 585 27.25 -24.82 24.97
N ASP A 586 26.52 -24.01 24.19
CA ASP A 586 26.85 -23.62 22.80
C ASP A 586 27.11 -24.81 21.84
N ASP A 587 26.52 -25.98 22.13
CA ASP A 587 26.64 -27.16 21.26
C ASP A 587 25.57 -27.16 20.16
N TYR A 588 25.87 -26.44 19.09
CA TYR A 588 24.94 -26.30 17.95
C TYR A 588 24.82 -27.57 17.13
N SER A 589 25.72 -28.54 17.28
CA SER A 589 25.57 -29.86 16.69
C SER A 589 24.44 -30.63 17.34
N ILE A 590 24.37 -30.62 18.68
CA ILE A 590 23.28 -31.20 19.46
C ILE A 590 21.98 -30.42 19.23
N VAL A 591 22.02 -29.09 19.20
CA VAL A 591 20.86 -28.27 18.87
C VAL A 591 20.26 -28.68 17.52
N ARG A 592 21.08 -28.82 16.49
CA ARG A 592 20.66 -29.27 15.14
C ARG A 592 20.11 -30.69 15.14
N GLN A 593 20.71 -31.59 15.90
CA GLN A 593 20.21 -32.94 16.07
C GLN A 593 18.83 -32.96 16.74
N ILE A 594 18.64 -32.24 17.84
CA ILE A 594 17.34 -32.16 18.54
C ILE A 594 16.27 -31.57 17.62
N LEU A 595 16.58 -30.52 16.89
CA LEU A 595 15.66 -29.96 15.89
C LEU A 595 15.27 -30.99 14.83
N ARG A 596 16.24 -31.79 14.32
CA ARG A 596 16.00 -32.84 13.33
C ARG A 596 15.14 -34.00 13.88
N GLU A 597 15.32 -34.36 15.12
CA GLU A 597 14.53 -35.42 15.78
C GLU A 597 13.12 -34.96 16.17
N THR A 598 12.94 -33.67 16.39
CA THR A 598 11.67 -33.10 16.90
C THR A 598 10.79 -32.59 15.76
N VAL A 599 11.39 -32.00 14.74
CA VAL A 599 10.69 -31.42 13.59
C VAL A 599 10.72 -32.40 12.41
N HIS A 600 9.61 -33.10 12.23
CA HIS A 600 9.49 -34.07 11.13
C HIS A 600 9.74 -33.40 9.78
N GLY A 601 10.56 -34.03 8.92
CA GLY A 601 10.94 -33.55 7.60
C GLY A 601 12.00 -32.43 7.60
N TYR A 602 12.57 -32.08 8.75
CA TYR A 602 13.73 -31.19 8.77
C TYR A 602 14.97 -31.87 8.21
N THR A 603 15.42 -31.38 7.05
CA THR A 603 16.61 -31.87 6.34
C THR A 603 17.57 -30.70 6.14
N PRO A 604 18.46 -30.42 7.13
CA PRO A 604 19.41 -29.33 7.02
C PRO A 604 20.35 -29.48 5.83
N GLN A 605 20.53 -28.41 5.08
CA GLN A 605 21.45 -28.37 3.94
C GLN A 605 22.77 -27.68 4.35
N GLY A 606 23.88 -28.34 4.07
CA GLY A 606 25.22 -27.80 4.36
C GLY A 606 25.68 -27.95 5.82
N GLU A 607 26.82 -27.39 6.13
CA GLU A 607 27.40 -27.33 7.47
C GLU A 607 26.73 -26.28 8.35
N ILE A 608 27.07 -26.24 9.64
CA ILE A 608 26.68 -25.17 10.55
C ILE A 608 27.52 -23.95 10.22
N VAL A 609 26.87 -22.83 9.92
CA VAL A 609 27.52 -21.56 9.51
C VAL A 609 27.35 -20.45 10.57
N ASP A 610 27.10 -20.83 11.82
CA ASP A 610 27.04 -19.89 12.93
C ASP A 610 28.43 -19.32 13.21
N TRP A 611 28.55 -17.99 13.25
CA TRP A 611 29.85 -17.30 13.35
C TRP A 611 30.64 -17.64 14.61
N ILE A 612 29.97 -17.78 15.74
CA ILE A 612 30.63 -18.09 17.01
C ILE A 612 31.10 -19.55 17.01
N TYR A 613 30.26 -20.45 16.52
CA TYR A 613 30.58 -21.87 16.40
C TYR A 613 31.75 -22.11 15.44
N GLU A 614 31.74 -21.47 14.26
CA GLU A 614 32.82 -21.58 13.28
C GLU A 614 34.16 -21.08 13.86
N GLN A 615 34.16 -19.91 14.53
CA GLN A 615 35.37 -19.36 15.12
C GLN A 615 35.94 -20.29 16.20
N ARG A 616 35.11 -20.79 17.11
CA ARG A 616 35.55 -21.72 18.15
C ARG A 616 36.11 -23.02 17.58
N ARG A 617 35.55 -23.54 16.47
CA ARG A 617 36.07 -24.72 15.77
C ARG A 617 37.43 -24.48 15.14
N LEU A 618 37.75 -23.28 14.75
CA LEU A 618 39.04 -22.90 14.19
C LEU A 618 40.12 -22.73 15.29
N ASP A 619 39.72 -22.36 16.50
CA ASP A 619 40.60 -22.14 17.65
C ASP A 619 40.96 -23.46 18.38
N HIS A 620 40.27 -24.55 18.08
CA HIS A 620 40.54 -25.92 18.55
C HIS A 620 41.06 -26.82 17.41
#